data_a75f06ca05e311c13a3114d58a546719
#
_entry.id   a75f06ca05e311c13a3114d58a546719
#
_cell.length_a   1.000
_cell.length_b   1.000
_cell.length_c   1.000
_cell.angle_alpha   90.00
_cell.angle_beta   90.00
_cell.angle_gamma   90.00
#
_symmetry.space_group_name_H-M   'P 1'
#
loop_
_entity.id
_entity.type
_entity.pdbx_description
1 polymer ?
#
loop_
_entity_poly.entity_id
_entity_poly.type
_entity_poly.pdbx_seq_one_letter_code
_entity_poly.pdbx_strand_id
1 'polypeptide(L)'
;MSSLDAHFMHEVASKPRGRGVLTCIQCGRCTSSCPVARVVEEHNPRKLMEMIILGLRSDVLKGPLPWHCLSCFTCLDRCPQGGDVGEAMFTIRNLAVAEGNTPKGILVQAQSLFETGRVVTPSKMALTNRKKYGLGKEPAVDVKDVQKILRKTSFDELIYRGSQSK
;
A
#
# COMPACT_ATOMS: atom_id res chain seq x y z
N MET A 1 4.25 -24.28 -9.51
CA MET A 1 4.12 -23.27 -10.59
C MET A 1 2.85 -22.49 -10.31
N SER A 2 2.96 -21.18 -10.11
CA SER A 2 1.76 -20.32 -9.96
C SER A 2 0.93 -20.42 -11.23
N SER A 3 -0.37 -20.62 -11.11
CA SER A 3 -1.28 -20.58 -12.26
C SER A 3 -1.33 -19.15 -12.81
N LEU A 4 -1.18 -18.98 -14.11
CA LEU A 4 -1.34 -17.69 -14.77
C LEU A 4 -2.83 -17.34 -14.81
N ASP A 5 -3.17 -16.12 -14.42
CA ASP A 5 -4.51 -15.55 -14.49
C ASP A 5 -4.58 -14.56 -15.65
N ALA A 6 -5.12 -14.98 -16.78
CA ALA A 6 -5.24 -14.16 -17.99
C ALA A 6 -6.13 -12.91 -17.80
N HIS A 7 -6.99 -12.89 -16.78
CA HIS A 7 -7.88 -11.76 -16.48
C HIS A 7 -7.26 -10.73 -15.51
N PHE A 8 -6.15 -11.07 -14.85
CA PHE A 8 -5.58 -10.24 -13.78
C PHE A 8 -5.19 -8.83 -14.25
N MET A 9 -4.56 -8.71 -15.41
CA MET A 9 -4.24 -7.39 -15.97
C MET A 9 -5.50 -6.53 -16.16
N HIS A 10 -6.57 -7.11 -16.69
CA HIS A 10 -7.83 -6.41 -16.91
C HIS A 10 -8.53 -6.08 -15.60
N GLU A 11 -8.46 -6.96 -14.60
CA GLU A 11 -8.97 -6.67 -13.25
C GLU A 11 -8.27 -5.46 -12.65
N VAL A 12 -6.93 -5.41 -12.70
CA VAL A 12 -6.16 -4.26 -12.23
C VAL A 12 -6.53 -2.99 -13.02
N ALA A 13 -6.58 -3.06 -14.34
CA ALA A 13 -6.89 -1.94 -15.22
C ALA A 13 -8.32 -1.41 -15.05
N SER A 14 -9.26 -2.24 -14.60
CA SER A 14 -10.66 -1.84 -14.34
C SER A 14 -10.79 -0.96 -13.09
N LYS A 15 -9.82 -0.98 -12.20
CA LYS A 15 -9.82 -0.14 -10.99
C LYS A 15 -9.43 1.30 -11.32
N PRO A 16 -9.96 2.30 -10.61
CA PRO A 16 -9.72 3.73 -10.91
C PRO A 16 -8.25 4.11 -11.04
N ARG A 17 -7.37 3.43 -10.28
CA ARG A 17 -5.93 3.69 -10.22
C ARG A 17 -5.07 2.66 -10.96
N GLY A 18 -5.67 1.71 -11.67
CA GLY A 18 -4.95 0.59 -12.30
C GLY A 18 -4.65 0.77 -13.79
N ARG A 19 -5.25 1.77 -14.43
CA ARG A 19 -5.22 1.93 -15.91
C ARG A 19 -3.82 2.04 -16.51
N GLY A 20 -2.86 2.56 -15.76
CA GLY A 20 -1.48 2.72 -16.22
C GLY A 20 -0.78 1.40 -16.64
N VAL A 21 -1.32 0.25 -16.25
CA VAL A 21 -0.77 -1.05 -16.66
C VAL A 21 -0.94 -1.29 -18.16
N LEU A 22 -2.00 -0.77 -18.78
CA LEU A 22 -2.31 -0.96 -20.21
C LEU A 22 -1.35 -0.21 -21.14
N THR A 23 -0.71 0.87 -20.67
CA THR A 23 0.19 1.70 -21.45
C THR A 23 1.67 1.38 -21.23
N CYS A 24 1.96 0.38 -20.37
CA CYS A 24 3.32 0.05 -19.98
C CYS A 24 4.12 -0.61 -21.10
N ILE A 25 5.17 0.06 -21.59
CA ILE A 25 6.10 -0.44 -22.60
C ILE A 25 7.37 -1.09 -22.03
N GLN A 26 7.40 -1.39 -20.73
CA GLN A 26 8.51 -2.06 -20.05
C GLN A 26 9.88 -1.37 -20.16
N CYS A 27 9.94 -0.04 -20.35
CA CYS A 27 11.18 0.71 -20.60
C CYS A 27 12.11 0.83 -19.37
N GLY A 28 11.66 0.51 -18.15
CA GLY A 28 12.49 0.50 -16.95
C GLY A 28 12.75 1.85 -16.29
N ARG A 29 12.28 2.98 -16.82
CA ARG A 29 12.50 4.31 -16.23
C ARG A 29 11.95 4.44 -14.80
N CYS A 30 10.84 3.80 -14.51
CA CYS A 30 10.26 3.77 -13.17
C CYS A 30 11.18 3.08 -12.14
N THR A 31 11.86 2.00 -12.53
CA THR A 31 12.81 1.29 -11.66
C THR A 31 14.11 2.07 -11.49
N SER A 32 14.70 2.58 -12.58
CA SER A 32 15.98 3.33 -12.52
C SER A 32 15.87 4.61 -11.69
N SER A 33 14.68 5.21 -11.60
CA SER A 33 14.43 6.43 -10.83
C SER A 33 13.93 6.16 -9.41
N CYS A 34 13.61 4.91 -9.06
CA CYS A 34 13.01 4.56 -7.78
C CYS A 34 14.02 4.63 -6.64
N PRO A 35 13.80 5.45 -5.59
CA PRO A 35 14.70 5.51 -4.45
C PRO A 35 14.76 4.19 -3.68
N VAL A 36 13.65 3.43 -3.63
CA VAL A 36 13.60 2.14 -2.95
C VAL A 36 14.36 1.07 -3.72
N ALA A 37 14.24 1.02 -5.05
CA ALA A 37 14.95 0.04 -5.87
C ALA A 37 16.47 0.15 -5.78
N ARG A 38 17.00 1.27 -5.27
CA ARG A 38 18.45 1.47 -5.05
C ARG A 38 18.96 0.78 -3.78
N VAL A 39 18.08 0.46 -2.83
CA VAL A 39 18.43 -0.04 -1.49
C VAL A 39 17.76 -1.36 -1.15
N VAL A 40 16.69 -1.71 -1.85
CA VAL A 40 15.92 -2.96 -1.69
C VAL A 40 15.93 -3.69 -3.03
N GLU A 41 16.75 -4.72 -3.14
CA GLU A 41 16.97 -5.47 -4.39
C GLU A 41 15.67 -6.09 -4.95
N GLU A 42 14.80 -6.58 -4.06
CA GLU A 42 13.54 -7.20 -4.45
C GLU A 42 12.52 -6.18 -4.98
N HIS A 43 12.69 -4.88 -4.67
CA HIS A 43 11.74 -3.85 -5.09
C HIS A 43 12.03 -3.36 -6.51
N ASN A 44 11.26 -3.81 -7.46
CA ASN A 44 11.40 -3.47 -8.87
C ASN A 44 10.05 -3.08 -9.48
N PRO A 45 9.75 -1.75 -9.61
CA PRO A 45 8.49 -1.28 -10.17
C PRO A 45 8.19 -1.79 -11.59
N ARG A 46 9.19 -1.89 -12.47
CA ARG A 46 9.01 -2.46 -13.82
C ARG A 46 8.61 -3.93 -13.74
N LYS A 47 9.27 -4.71 -12.88
CA LYS A 47 8.95 -6.13 -12.69
C LYS A 47 7.53 -6.33 -12.16
N LEU A 48 7.05 -5.46 -11.28
CA LEU A 48 5.66 -5.51 -10.84
C LEU A 48 4.70 -5.35 -12.02
N MET A 49 4.91 -4.35 -12.87
CA MET A 49 4.08 -4.12 -14.05
C MET A 49 4.13 -5.32 -15.01
N GLU A 50 5.30 -5.91 -15.22
CA GLU A 50 5.48 -7.13 -16.00
C GLU A 50 4.68 -8.31 -15.42
N MET A 51 4.79 -8.55 -14.12
CA MET A 51 4.06 -9.62 -13.43
C MET A 51 2.54 -9.45 -13.53
N ILE A 52 2.03 -8.22 -13.48
CA ILE A 52 0.60 -7.94 -13.67
C ILE A 52 0.18 -8.28 -15.11
N ILE A 53 0.96 -7.84 -16.10
CA ILE A 53 0.70 -8.08 -17.53
C ILE A 53 0.71 -9.60 -17.83
N LEU A 54 1.63 -10.33 -17.23
CA LEU A 54 1.76 -11.77 -17.38
C LEU A 54 0.73 -12.58 -16.58
N GLY A 55 -0.11 -11.93 -15.76
CA GLY A 55 -1.13 -12.62 -14.98
C GLY A 55 -0.59 -13.40 -13.78
N LEU A 56 0.56 -13.01 -13.22
CA LEU A 56 1.17 -13.65 -12.04
C LEU A 56 0.49 -13.16 -10.75
N ARG A 57 -0.83 -13.34 -10.68
CA ARG A 57 -1.69 -12.83 -9.61
C ARG A 57 -1.20 -13.20 -8.21
N SER A 58 -0.96 -14.49 -7.97
CA SER A 58 -0.57 -14.98 -6.65
C SER A 58 0.76 -14.38 -6.18
N ASP A 59 1.74 -14.29 -7.09
CA ASP A 59 3.07 -13.76 -6.76
C ASP A 59 3.01 -12.25 -6.49
N VAL A 60 2.16 -11.52 -7.21
CA VAL A 60 1.95 -10.09 -7.03
C VAL A 60 1.22 -9.80 -5.72
N LEU A 61 0.10 -10.47 -5.43
CA LEU A 61 -0.75 -10.14 -4.27
C LEU A 61 -0.19 -10.67 -2.95
N LYS A 62 0.54 -11.80 -2.96
CA LYS A 62 1.17 -12.38 -1.77
C LYS A 62 2.63 -11.92 -1.57
N GLY A 63 3.22 -11.34 -2.61
CA GLY A 63 4.61 -10.89 -2.57
C GLY A 63 4.82 -9.59 -1.79
N PRO A 64 6.07 -9.30 -1.40
CA PRO A 64 6.42 -8.11 -0.65
C PRO A 64 6.52 -6.85 -1.53
N LEU A 65 6.63 -7.01 -2.83
CA LEU A 65 6.96 -5.96 -3.80
C LEU A 65 6.08 -4.71 -3.68
N PRO A 66 4.75 -4.79 -3.61
CA PRO A 66 3.89 -3.62 -3.48
C PRO A 66 4.10 -2.87 -2.16
N TRP A 67 4.47 -3.57 -1.10
CA TRP A 67 4.59 -3.03 0.26
C TRP A 67 5.86 -2.23 0.51
N HIS A 68 6.92 -2.45 -0.27
CA HIS A 68 8.15 -1.68 -0.19
C HIS A 68 8.01 -0.26 -0.78
N CYS A 69 6.97 0.02 -1.58
CA CYS A 69 6.78 1.30 -2.23
C CYS A 69 6.53 2.43 -1.21
N LEU A 70 7.33 3.50 -1.27
CA LEU A 70 7.20 4.70 -0.42
C LEU A 70 6.14 5.70 -0.92
N SER A 71 5.46 5.40 -2.00
CA SER A 71 4.43 6.29 -2.57
C SER A 71 4.95 7.70 -2.91
N CYS A 72 6.19 7.80 -3.36
CA CYS A 72 6.84 9.08 -3.69
C CYS A 72 6.49 9.60 -5.10
N PHE A 73 5.80 8.81 -5.93
CA PHE A 73 5.33 9.12 -7.28
C PHE A 73 6.40 9.49 -8.31
N THR A 74 7.70 9.40 -8.00
CA THR A 74 8.78 9.64 -8.97
C THR A 74 8.64 8.81 -10.24
N CYS A 75 8.09 7.60 -10.13
CA CYS A 75 7.82 6.73 -11.28
C CYS A 75 6.75 7.29 -12.22
N LEU A 76 5.78 8.05 -11.72
CA LEU A 76 4.77 8.75 -12.52
C LEU A 76 5.41 9.85 -13.36
N ASP A 77 6.19 10.74 -12.74
CA ASP A 77 6.86 11.85 -13.43
C ASP A 77 7.84 11.39 -14.50
N ARG A 78 8.41 10.19 -14.35
CA ARG A 78 9.41 9.62 -15.26
C ARG A 78 8.83 8.74 -16.36
N CYS A 79 7.54 8.40 -16.29
CA CYS A 79 6.94 7.50 -17.26
C CYS A 79 6.66 8.20 -18.60
N PRO A 80 7.29 7.76 -19.73
CA PRO A 80 7.08 8.40 -21.03
C PRO A 80 5.68 8.14 -21.61
N GLN A 81 4.98 7.13 -21.09
CA GLN A 81 3.64 6.75 -21.53
C GLN A 81 2.54 7.29 -20.60
N GLY A 82 2.89 8.10 -19.59
CA GLY A 82 1.93 8.51 -18.57
C GLY A 82 1.34 7.34 -17.76
N GLY A 83 1.97 6.16 -17.83
CA GLY A 83 1.58 5.00 -17.05
C GLY A 83 1.89 5.22 -15.58
N ASP A 84 0.86 5.21 -14.73
CA ASP A 84 1.01 5.47 -13.32
C ASP A 84 1.32 4.21 -12.54
N VAL A 85 2.62 3.88 -12.44
CA VAL A 85 3.09 2.71 -11.67
C VAL A 85 2.81 2.87 -10.18
N GLY A 86 2.90 4.11 -9.65
CA GLY A 86 2.59 4.40 -8.25
C GLY A 86 1.13 4.09 -7.91
N GLU A 87 0.21 4.48 -8.78
CA GLU A 87 -1.22 4.20 -8.62
C GLU A 87 -1.53 2.70 -8.80
N ALA A 88 -0.83 2.02 -9.70
CA ALA A 88 -0.93 0.56 -9.82
C ALA A 88 -0.51 -0.14 -8.52
N MET A 89 0.55 0.34 -7.82
CA MET A 89 0.95 -0.17 -6.50
C MET A 89 -0.19 -0.07 -5.47
N PHE A 90 -0.92 1.05 -5.43
CA PHE A 90 -2.08 1.20 -4.54
C PHE A 90 -3.20 0.24 -4.89
N THR A 91 -3.49 0.08 -6.18
CA THR A 91 -4.49 -0.88 -6.67
C THR A 91 -4.13 -2.29 -6.20
N ILE A 92 -2.88 -2.70 -6.36
CA ILE A 92 -2.41 -4.03 -5.92
C ILE A 92 -2.49 -4.18 -4.41
N ARG A 93 -2.11 -3.15 -3.62
CA ARG A 93 -2.27 -3.18 -2.15
C ARG A 93 -3.73 -3.39 -1.75
N ASN A 94 -4.65 -2.68 -2.39
CA ASN A 94 -6.08 -2.82 -2.11
C ASN A 94 -6.59 -4.23 -2.42
N LEU A 95 -6.17 -4.81 -3.55
CA LEU A 95 -6.52 -6.19 -3.91
C LEU A 95 -5.90 -7.20 -2.91
N ALA A 96 -4.63 -7.00 -2.53
CA ALA A 96 -3.95 -7.86 -1.56
C ALA A 96 -4.65 -7.83 -0.18
N VAL A 97 -5.04 -6.64 0.29
CA VAL A 97 -5.80 -6.47 1.54
C VAL A 97 -7.15 -7.18 1.46
N ALA A 98 -7.87 -7.05 0.34
CA ALA A 98 -9.16 -7.71 0.14
C ALA A 98 -9.05 -9.25 0.18
N GLU A 99 -7.90 -9.80 -0.20
CA GLU A 99 -7.58 -11.23 -0.11
C GLU A 99 -6.95 -11.66 1.24
N GLY A 100 -6.83 -10.74 2.20
CA GLY A 100 -6.23 -11.02 3.51
C GLY A 100 -4.69 -11.01 3.51
N ASN A 101 -4.04 -10.61 2.42
CA ASN A 101 -2.58 -10.58 2.30
C ASN A 101 -2.02 -9.23 2.75
N THR A 102 -2.17 -8.93 4.03
CA THR A 102 -1.69 -7.66 4.61
C THR A 102 -0.50 -7.90 5.53
N PRO A 103 0.63 -7.17 5.38
CA PRO A 103 1.75 -7.27 6.30
C PRO A 103 1.35 -6.97 7.75
N LYS A 104 1.88 -7.75 8.70
CA LYS A 104 1.56 -7.60 10.14
C LYS A 104 1.73 -6.17 10.66
N GLY A 105 2.80 -5.47 10.23
CA GLY A 105 3.04 -4.08 10.62
C GLY A 105 1.92 -3.12 10.19
N ILE A 106 1.35 -3.33 9.01
CA ILE A 106 0.21 -2.54 8.51
C ILE A 106 -1.07 -2.86 9.31
N LEU A 107 -1.30 -4.14 9.62
CA LEU A 107 -2.44 -4.54 10.46
C LEU A 107 -2.38 -3.91 11.85
N VAL A 108 -1.21 -3.91 12.50
CA VAL A 108 -1.03 -3.26 13.81
C VAL A 108 -1.35 -1.76 13.75
N GLN A 109 -0.90 -1.08 12.68
CA GLN A 109 -1.21 0.33 12.48
C GLN A 109 -2.71 0.56 12.24
N ALA A 110 -3.35 -0.32 11.45
CA ALA A 110 -4.78 -0.26 11.18
C ALA A 110 -5.61 -0.48 12.46
N GLN A 111 -5.23 -1.45 13.29
CA GLN A 111 -5.84 -1.70 14.59
C GLN A 111 -5.67 -0.50 15.52
N SER A 112 -4.46 0.05 15.63
CA SER A 112 -4.19 1.25 16.43
C SER A 112 -5.08 2.42 16.00
N LEU A 113 -5.22 2.64 14.68
CA LEU A 113 -6.10 3.68 14.15
C LEU A 113 -7.56 3.45 14.57
N PHE A 114 -8.06 2.23 14.48
CA PHE A 114 -9.43 1.90 14.85
C PHE A 114 -9.68 2.04 16.35
N GLU A 115 -8.73 1.62 17.20
CA GLU A 115 -8.87 1.62 18.66
C GLU A 115 -8.63 2.99 19.30
N THR A 116 -7.67 3.74 18.78
CA THR A 116 -7.18 4.98 19.41
C THR A 116 -7.41 6.24 18.57
N GLY A 117 -7.88 6.10 17.32
CA GLY A 117 -7.96 7.17 16.35
C GLY A 117 -6.59 7.64 15.83
N ARG A 118 -5.51 6.87 16.10
CA ARG A 118 -4.13 7.22 15.73
C ARG A 118 -3.43 6.01 15.12
N VAL A 119 -2.72 6.25 14.03
CA VAL A 119 -1.89 5.20 13.38
C VAL A 119 -0.74 4.78 14.29
N VAL A 120 -0.17 5.73 15.02
CA VAL A 120 0.92 5.51 15.99
C VAL A 120 0.58 6.21 17.30
N THR A 121 0.60 5.46 18.39
CA THR A 121 0.43 6.01 19.74
C THR A 121 1.76 6.56 20.23
N PRO A 122 1.84 7.83 20.69
CA PRO A 122 3.09 8.40 21.14
C PRO A 122 3.62 7.70 22.38
N SER A 123 4.93 7.44 22.40
CA SER A 123 5.61 6.88 23.56
C SER A 123 5.65 7.85 24.74
N LYS A 124 5.83 7.31 25.97
CA LYS A 124 6.02 8.15 27.18
C LYS A 124 7.15 9.15 26.99
N MET A 125 8.24 8.74 26.35
CA MET A 125 9.38 9.60 26.05
C MET A 125 9.02 10.74 25.09
N ALA A 126 8.23 10.45 24.05
CA ALA A 126 7.75 11.48 23.12
C ALA A 126 6.88 12.52 23.85
N LEU A 127 6.00 12.10 24.77
CA LEU A 127 5.18 12.99 25.59
C LEU A 127 6.01 13.84 26.55
N THR A 128 7.06 13.28 27.15
CA THR A 128 7.99 14.00 28.01
C THR A 128 8.76 15.04 27.20
N ASN A 129 9.24 14.69 26.02
CA ASN A 129 9.95 15.63 25.14
C ASN A 129 9.04 16.77 24.64
N ARG A 130 7.75 16.49 24.36
CA ARG A 130 6.78 17.55 24.05
C ARG A 130 6.74 18.61 25.14
N LYS A 131 6.66 18.19 26.42
CA LYS A 131 6.65 19.11 27.57
C LYS A 131 7.97 19.90 27.67
N LYS A 132 9.11 19.20 27.49
CA LYS A 132 10.45 19.82 27.53
C LYS A 132 10.62 20.92 26.47
N TYR A 133 10.00 20.74 25.28
CA TYR A 133 10.07 21.70 24.18
C TYR A 133 8.91 22.71 24.19
N GLY A 134 8.13 22.81 25.26
CA GLY A 134 7.02 23.76 25.37
C GLY A 134 5.87 23.49 24.41
N LEU A 135 5.80 22.31 23.82
CA LEU A 135 4.70 21.92 22.92
C LEU A 135 3.44 21.63 23.75
N GLY A 136 2.31 22.11 23.29
CA GLY A 136 1.02 21.92 23.94
C GLY A 136 0.63 20.45 24.13
N LYS A 137 -0.47 20.21 24.87
CA LYS A 137 -1.06 18.86 24.98
C LYS A 137 -1.38 18.30 23.58
N GLU A 138 -1.36 16.99 23.45
CA GLU A 138 -1.84 16.35 22.22
C GLU A 138 -3.28 16.76 21.93
N PRO A 139 -3.63 16.99 20.66
CA PRO A 139 -5.00 17.20 20.26
C PRO A 139 -5.87 16.01 20.70
N ALA A 140 -7.03 16.27 21.27
CA ALA A 140 -8.00 15.23 21.54
C ALA A 140 -8.50 14.63 20.21
N VAL A 141 -8.63 13.30 20.18
CA VAL A 141 -9.23 12.58 19.05
C VAL A 141 -10.55 11.99 19.53
N ASP A 142 -11.63 12.28 18.82
CA ASP A 142 -12.88 11.57 19.04
C ASP A 142 -12.81 10.22 18.30
N VAL A 143 -12.54 9.18 19.07
CA VAL A 143 -12.41 7.81 18.56
C VAL A 143 -13.73 7.31 17.96
N LYS A 144 -14.88 7.74 18.49
CA LYS A 144 -16.20 7.31 18.00
C LYS A 144 -16.45 7.85 16.59
N ASP A 145 -16.09 9.10 16.32
CA ASP A 145 -16.23 9.68 15.00
C ASP A 145 -15.29 9.00 13.99
N VAL A 146 -14.03 8.73 14.37
CA VAL A 146 -13.09 7.97 13.55
C VAL A 146 -13.66 6.58 13.23
N GLN A 147 -14.11 5.84 14.23
CA GLN A 147 -14.72 4.52 14.04
C GLN A 147 -15.97 4.56 13.16
N LYS A 148 -16.81 5.58 13.29
CA LYS A 148 -17.98 5.78 12.43
C LYS A 148 -17.61 5.93 10.95
N ILE A 149 -16.56 6.69 10.66
CA ILE A 149 -16.05 6.86 9.29
C ILE A 149 -15.47 5.54 8.78
N LEU A 150 -14.62 4.87 9.57
CA LEU A 150 -13.96 3.64 9.19
C LEU A 150 -14.94 2.48 8.92
N ARG A 151 -16.01 2.37 9.72
CA ARG A 151 -17.08 1.36 9.49
C ARG A 151 -17.84 1.60 8.19
N LYS A 152 -18.03 2.86 7.77
CA LYS A 152 -18.67 3.16 6.47
C LYS A 152 -17.88 2.67 5.27
N THR A 153 -16.59 2.41 5.43
CA THR A 153 -15.69 1.88 4.39
C THR A 153 -15.37 0.40 4.58
N SER A 154 -16.07 -0.30 5.48
CA SER A 154 -15.80 -1.70 5.87
C SER A 154 -14.36 -1.95 6.31
N PHE A 155 -13.70 -0.94 6.86
CA PHE A 155 -12.30 -1.02 7.27
C PHE A 155 -12.08 -2.00 8.42
N ASP A 156 -13.02 -2.09 9.35
CA ASP A 156 -13.05 -3.06 10.45
C ASP A 156 -13.09 -4.51 9.94
N GLU A 157 -13.90 -4.82 8.92
CA GLU A 157 -13.94 -6.14 8.30
C GLU A 157 -12.58 -6.51 7.67
N LEU A 158 -11.90 -5.56 7.05
CA LEU A 158 -10.57 -5.77 6.43
C LEU A 158 -9.51 -6.09 7.49
N ILE A 159 -9.56 -5.42 8.66
CA ILE A 159 -8.68 -5.73 9.79
C ILE A 159 -8.91 -7.16 10.28
N TYR A 160 -10.18 -7.58 10.45
CA TYR A 160 -10.51 -8.92 10.91
C TYR A 160 -10.04 -10.01 9.94
N ARG A 161 -10.25 -9.84 8.64
CA ARG A 161 -9.77 -10.80 7.62
C ARG A 161 -8.26 -10.95 7.65
N GLY A 162 -7.52 -9.85 7.69
CA GLY A 162 -6.07 -9.87 7.78
C GLY A 162 -5.52 -10.53 9.05
N SER A 163 -6.28 -10.53 10.14
CA SER A 163 -5.89 -11.16 11.41
C SER A 163 -6.09 -12.68 11.42
N GLN A 164 -6.95 -13.23 10.53
CA GLN A 164 -7.24 -14.66 10.44
C GLN A 164 -6.35 -15.41 9.43
N SER A 165 -5.70 -14.70 8.51
CA SER A 165 -4.77 -15.29 7.55
C SER A 165 -3.39 -15.51 8.19
N LYS A 166 -3.29 -16.57 9.01
CA LYS A 166 -2.03 -17.10 9.57
C LYS A 166 -1.57 -18.31 8.78
#